data_beaafdfc472f0ccb08c5d10766e08f32
#
_entry.id   beaafdfc472f0ccb08c5d10766e08f32
#
_cell.length_a   1.000
_cell.length_b   1.000
_cell.length_c   1.000
_cell.angle_alpha   90.00
_cell.angle_beta   90.00
_cell.angle_gamma   90.00
#
_symmetry.space_group_name_H-M   'P 1'
#
loop_
_entity.id
_entity.type
_entity.pdbx_description
1 polymer ?
#
loop_
_entity_poly.entity_id
_entity_poly.type
_entity_poly.pdbx_seq_one_letter_code
_entity_poly.pdbx_strand_id
1 'polypeptide(L)'
;MTISDVENYLLKVGASKYRDDTIKKEFPTFSSISHFGIGILTCFMIANDIDIITNSDEQEDVNCINLRKVNGSYLLSKISKSKADARIKKHGTMIKLFVRNDTDMSTLEDDLRKWIVLPEVPVFMTINEENETRIGYDSIKEALISYLNDTGRNVDGQKYDVYEETQGNVTVAYAVRHLRYLSDW
;
A
#
# COMPACT_ATOMS: atom_id res chain seq x y z
N MET A 1 -7.20 -11.37 -10.18
CA MET A 1 -7.76 -12.45 -9.32
C MET A 1 -8.79 -13.23 -10.11
N THR A 2 -8.88 -14.53 -9.90
CA THR A 2 -9.94 -15.37 -10.44
C THR A 2 -11.26 -15.15 -9.68
N ILE A 3 -12.38 -15.59 -10.24
CA ILE A 3 -13.68 -15.58 -9.52
C ILE A 3 -13.59 -16.37 -8.22
N SER A 4 -12.93 -17.52 -8.24
CA SER A 4 -12.72 -18.34 -7.05
C SER A 4 -11.94 -17.58 -5.94
N ASP A 5 -10.93 -16.79 -6.33
CA ASP A 5 -10.20 -15.95 -5.37
C ASP A 5 -11.11 -14.87 -4.76
N VAL A 6 -11.97 -14.27 -5.58
CA VAL A 6 -12.92 -13.24 -5.14
C VAL A 6 -13.90 -13.81 -4.12
N GLU A 7 -14.54 -14.93 -4.44
CA GLU A 7 -15.59 -15.53 -3.60
C GLU A 7 -15.05 -16.18 -2.32
N ASN A 8 -13.87 -16.82 -2.41
CA ASN A 8 -13.33 -17.58 -1.27
C ASN A 8 -12.46 -16.74 -0.34
N TYR A 9 -11.86 -15.65 -0.82
CA TYR A 9 -10.91 -14.86 -0.04
C TYR A 9 -11.26 -13.39 0.04
N LEU A 10 -11.59 -12.71 -1.06
CA LEU A 10 -11.83 -11.27 -1.04
C LEU A 10 -13.14 -10.90 -0.34
N LEU A 11 -14.23 -11.62 -0.67
CA LEU A 11 -15.57 -11.35 -0.15
C LEU A 11 -15.88 -12.12 1.14
N LYS A 12 -15.01 -13.03 1.56
CA LYS A 12 -15.20 -13.84 2.75
C LYS A 12 -14.37 -13.27 3.90
N VAL A 13 -15.08 -12.67 4.86
CA VAL A 13 -14.46 -12.10 6.07
C VAL A 13 -13.68 -13.16 6.84
N GLY A 14 -12.46 -12.83 7.22
CA GLY A 14 -11.58 -13.74 7.96
C GLY A 14 -10.87 -14.79 7.11
N ALA A 15 -11.14 -14.85 5.80
CA ALA A 15 -10.42 -15.73 4.88
C ALA A 15 -9.20 -15.01 4.30
N SER A 16 -8.08 -15.73 4.24
CA SER A 16 -6.86 -15.23 3.59
C SER A 16 -6.21 -16.36 2.79
N LYS A 17 -6.01 -16.15 1.51
CA LYS A 17 -5.33 -17.08 0.61
C LYS A 17 -3.90 -17.40 1.10
N TYR A 18 -3.26 -16.45 1.76
CA TYR A 18 -1.89 -16.57 2.26
C TYR A 18 -1.73 -17.46 3.50
N ARG A 19 -2.84 -17.94 4.07
CA ARG A 19 -2.83 -18.98 5.12
C ARG A 19 -2.76 -20.38 4.56
N ASP A 20 -2.99 -20.53 3.26
CA ASP A 20 -2.93 -21.82 2.59
C ASP A 20 -1.49 -22.32 2.51
N ASP A 21 -1.27 -23.56 2.93
CA ASP A 21 0.06 -24.21 2.89
C ASP A 21 0.58 -24.40 1.45
N THR A 22 -0.30 -24.38 0.45
CA THR A 22 0.06 -24.41 -0.96
C THR A 22 0.82 -23.16 -1.36
N ILE A 23 0.32 -21.99 -0.97
CA ILE A 23 0.99 -20.70 -1.25
C ILE A 23 2.34 -20.62 -0.54
N LYS A 24 2.44 -21.07 0.70
CA LYS A 24 3.71 -21.08 1.45
C LYS A 24 4.76 -22.01 0.80
N LYS A 25 4.33 -23.10 0.21
CA LYS A 25 5.23 -24.02 -0.52
C LYS A 25 5.68 -23.44 -1.86
N GLU A 26 4.77 -22.77 -2.58
CA GLU A 26 5.04 -22.18 -3.88
C GLU A 26 5.89 -20.91 -3.77
N PHE A 27 5.68 -20.11 -2.71
CA PHE A 27 6.39 -18.86 -2.45
C PHE A 27 6.98 -18.83 -1.03
N PRO A 28 8.03 -19.61 -0.75
CA PRO A 28 8.54 -19.80 0.63
C PRO A 28 9.15 -18.53 1.24
N THR A 29 9.59 -17.58 0.43
CA THR A 29 10.17 -16.31 0.88
C THR A 29 9.14 -15.20 1.00
N PHE A 30 7.91 -15.43 0.53
CA PHE A 30 6.85 -14.41 0.57
C PHE A 30 6.25 -14.31 1.98
N SER A 31 6.32 -13.11 2.56
CA SER A 31 5.67 -12.78 3.82
C SER A 31 4.49 -11.84 3.57
N SER A 32 3.28 -12.34 3.78
CA SER A 32 2.07 -11.53 3.62
C SER A 32 1.86 -10.60 4.82
N ILE A 33 1.62 -9.32 4.54
CA ILE A 33 1.15 -8.35 5.54
C ILE A 33 -0.31 -8.64 5.93
N SER A 34 -1.10 -9.20 5.00
CA SER A 34 -2.52 -9.47 5.21
C SER A 34 -2.77 -10.87 5.78
N HIS A 35 -3.00 -10.94 7.08
CA HIS A 35 -3.28 -12.22 7.76
C HIS A 35 -4.76 -12.42 8.12
N PHE A 36 -5.55 -11.35 8.19
CA PHE A 36 -6.88 -11.39 8.82
C PHE A 36 -8.06 -11.48 7.84
N GLY A 37 -7.85 -11.21 6.54
CA GLY A 37 -8.91 -11.23 5.55
C GLY A 37 -10.01 -10.19 5.79
N ILE A 38 -9.65 -9.04 6.38
CA ILE A 38 -10.60 -7.95 6.67
C ILE A 38 -10.27 -6.66 5.91
N GLY A 39 -9.21 -6.64 5.09
CA GLY A 39 -8.70 -5.42 4.45
C GLY A 39 -9.77 -4.68 3.64
N ILE A 40 -10.59 -5.39 2.85
CA ILE A 40 -11.64 -4.76 2.06
C ILE A 40 -12.72 -4.09 2.92
N LEU A 41 -12.97 -4.60 4.13
CA LEU A 41 -13.96 -4.02 5.02
C LEU A 41 -13.52 -2.66 5.57
N THR A 42 -12.22 -2.46 5.74
CA THR A 42 -11.70 -1.17 6.22
C THR A 42 -11.95 -0.04 5.24
N CYS A 43 -12.10 -0.33 3.94
CA CYS A 43 -12.47 0.66 2.94
C CYS A 43 -13.83 1.29 3.23
N PHE A 44 -14.77 0.55 3.85
CA PHE A 44 -16.08 1.09 4.25
C PHE A 44 -16.02 2.07 5.44
N MET A 45 -14.86 2.23 6.07
CA MET A 45 -14.67 3.29 7.06
C MET A 45 -14.68 4.68 6.42
N ILE A 46 -14.32 4.79 5.14
CA ILE A 46 -14.23 6.06 4.41
C ILE A 46 -15.12 6.11 3.15
N ALA A 47 -15.57 4.98 2.63
CA ALA A 47 -16.35 4.90 1.41
C ALA A 47 -17.69 4.19 1.64
N ASN A 48 -18.73 4.59 0.91
CA ASN A 48 -20.02 3.91 0.93
C ASN A 48 -20.11 2.79 -0.12
N ASP A 49 -19.46 3.00 -1.25
CA ASP A 49 -19.48 2.10 -2.39
C ASP A 49 -18.04 1.81 -2.85
N ILE A 50 -17.83 0.58 -3.31
CA ILE A 50 -16.54 0.10 -3.77
C ILE A 50 -16.75 -0.67 -5.07
N ASP A 51 -16.00 -0.31 -6.11
CA ASP A 51 -15.91 -1.10 -7.34
C ASP A 51 -14.54 -1.76 -7.41
N ILE A 52 -14.54 -3.07 -7.62
CA ILE A 52 -13.32 -3.86 -7.79
C ILE A 52 -13.35 -4.46 -9.18
N ILE A 53 -12.37 -4.11 -9.99
CA ILE A 53 -12.22 -4.60 -11.36
C ILE A 53 -10.93 -5.41 -11.40
N THR A 54 -11.01 -6.70 -11.67
CA THR A 54 -9.85 -7.59 -11.58
C THR A 54 -9.75 -8.52 -12.78
N ASN A 55 -8.55 -8.63 -13.31
CA ASN A 55 -8.19 -9.48 -14.42
C ASN A 55 -7.11 -10.48 -14.03
N SER A 56 -7.19 -11.67 -14.58
CA SER A 56 -6.18 -12.73 -14.51
C SER A 56 -5.82 -13.15 -15.93
N ASP A 57 -4.58 -13.53 -16.15
CA ASP A 57 -4.11 -13.99 -17.47
C ASP A 57 -4.87 -15.22 -17.99
N GLU A 58 -5.37 -16.04 -17.07
CA GLU A 58 -6.08 -17.29 -17.35
C GLU A 58 -7.54 -17.09 -17.78
N GLN A 59 -8.08 -15.87 -17.70
CA GLN A 59 -9.49 -15.58 -17.97
C GLN A 59 -9.67 -14.80 -19.27
N GLU A 60 -10.76 -15.06 -19.99
CA GLU A 60 -11.12 -14.30 -21.20
C GLU A 60 -11.73 -12.95 -20.90
N ASP A 61 -12.46 -12.87 -19.78
CA ASP A 61 -13.16 -11.66 -19.35
C ASP A 61 -12.57 -11.11 -18.05
N VAL A 62 -12.81 -9.83 -17.84
CA VAL A 62 -12.47 -9.10 -16.62
C VAL A 62 -13.65 -9.13 -15.66
N ASN A 63 -13.41 -9.47 -14.41
CA ASN A 63 -14.42 -9.52 -13.38
C ASN A 63 -14.65 -8.13 -12.77
N CYS A 64 -15.90 -7.73 -12.63
CA CYS A 64 -16.32 -6.49 -11.99
C CYS A 64 -17.21 -6.81 -10.80
N ILE A 65 -16.78 -6.42 -9.61
CA ILE A 65 -17.48 -6.62 -8.36
C ILE A 65 -17.88 -5.24 -7.83
N ASN A 66 -19.16 -5.02 -7.65
CA ASN A 66 -19.69 -3.79 -7.10
C ASN A 66 -20.25 -4.07 -5.69
N LEU A 67 -19.61 -3.50 -4.69
CA LEU A 67 -20.04 -3.54 -3.31
C LEU A 67 -20.80 -2.25 -3.01
N ARG A 68 -22.07 -2.37 -2.59
CA ARG A 68 -22.91 -1.22 -2.28
C ARG A 68 -23.35 -1.30 -0.83
N LYS A 69 -22.83 -0.38 -0.02
CA LYS A 69 -22.98 -0.34 1.44
C LYS A 69 -22.43 -1.62 2.12
N VAL A 70 -22.38 -1.62 3.44
CA VAL A 70 -21.86 -2.75 4.25
C VAL A 70 -22.87 -3.92 4.35
N ASN A 71 -23.93 -3.94 3.54
CA ASN A 71 -25.08 -4.85 3.71
C ASN A 71 -24.83 -6.30 3.25
N GLY A 72 -23.59 -6.66 2.89
CA GLY A 72 -23.23 -8.02 2.47
C GLY A 72 -23.72 -8.42 1.08
N SER A 73 -24.36 -7.52 0.33
CA SER A 73 -24.77 -7.76 -1.05
C SER A 73 -23.73 -7.21 -2.02
N TYR A 74 -23.43 -7.99 -3.03
CA TYR A 74 -22.56 -7.56 -4.12
C TYR A 74 -23.15 -7.94 -5.47
N LEU A 75 -22.80 -7.16 -6.48
CA LEU A 75 -23.09 -7.47 -7.87
C LEU A 75 -21.80 -7.92 -8.55
N LEU A 76 -21.82 -9.12 -9.11
CA LEU A 76 -20.73 -9.65 -9.93
C LEU A 76 -21.12 -9.57 -11.40
N SER A 77 -20.32 -8.95 -12.21
CA SER A 77 -20.49 -8.87 -13.66
C SER A 77 -19.15 -9.10 -14.36
N LYS A 78 -19.19 -9.31 -15.67
CA LYS A 78 -18.02 -9.49 -16.51
C LYS A 78 -18.03 -8.48 -17.64
N ILE A 79 -16.84 -8.01 -17.99
CA ILE A 79 -16.64 -7.16 -19.17
C ILE A 79 -15.54 -7.77 -20.04
N SER A 80 -15.64 -7.58 -21.35
CA SER A 80 -14.58 -8.01 -22.28
C SER A 80 -13.27 -7.29 -21.96
N LYS A 81 -12.14 -7.98 -22.08
CA LYS A 81 -10.79 -7.41 -21.95
C LYS A 81 -10.56 -6.19 -22.85
N SER A 82 -11.23 -6.12 -24.02
CA SER A 82 -11.13 -4.98 -24.92
C SER A 82 -11.66 -3.67 -24.33
N LYS A 83 -12.61 -3.77 -23.38
CA LYS A 83 -13.24 -2.64 -22.67
C LYS A 83 -12.59 -2.34 -21.32
N ALA A 84 -11.63 -3.16 -20.89
CA ALA A 84 -10.94 -2.95 -19.63
C ALA A 84 -9.96 -1.78 -19.71
N ASP A 85 -9.69 -1.17 -18.57
CA ASP A 85 -8.66 -0.15 -18.43
C ASP A 85 -7.30 -0.70 -18.88
N ALA A 86 -6.52 0.10 -19.60
CA ALA A 86 -5.23 -0.31 -20.15
C ALA A 86 -4.26 -0.84 -19.08
N ARG A 87 -4.32 -0.30 -17.86
CA ARG A 87 -3.47 -0.66 -16.72
C ARG A 87 -3.68 -2.10 -16.25
N ILE A 88 -4.89 -2.63 -16.41
CA ILE A 88 -5.24 -4.00 -15.97
C ILE A 88 -5.58 -4.93 -17.14
N LYS A 89 -5.30 -4.52 -18.38
CA LYS A 89 -5.69 -5.27 -19.59
C LYS A 89 -5.04 -6.64 -19.68
N LYS A 90 -3.80 -6.80 -19.21
CA LYS A 90 -3.14 -8.10 -19.12
C LYS A 90 -3.56 -8.82 -17.84
N HIS A 91 -3.16 -8.28 -16.71
CA HIS A 91 -3.53 -8.74 -15.37
C HIS A 91 -3.52 -7.55 -14.42
N GLY A 92 -4.12 -7.70 -13.27
CA GLY A 92 -4.12 -6.68 -12.24
C GLY A 92 -5.48 -6.50 -11.58
N THR A 93 -5.50 -5.62 -10.60
CA THR A 93 -6.73 -5.27 -9.86
C THR A 93 -6.79 -3.76 -9.69
N MET A 94 -7.93 -3.19 -10.03
CA MET A 94 -8.28 -1.80 -9.78
C MET A 94 -9.36 -1.77 -8.71
N ILE A 95 -9.16 -0.97 -7.68
CA ILE A 95 -10.15 -0.73 -6.63
C ILE A 95 -10.52 0.75 -6.69
N LYS A 96 -11.81 1.03 -6.87
CA LYS A 96 -12.38 2.37 -6.82
C LYS A 96 -13.17 2.53 -5.54
N LEU A 97 -12.78 3.50 -4.73
CA LEU A 97 -13.51 3.87 -3.52
C LEU A 97 -14.30 5.16 -3.80
N PHE A 98 -15.61 5.11 -3.55
CA PHE A 98 -16.46 6.29 -3.57
C PHE A 98 -16.48 6.89 -2.16
N VAL A 99 -15.46 7.71 -1.91
CA VAL A 99 -15.19 8.30 -0.59
C VAL A 99 -16.32 9.25 -0.21
N ARG A 100 -16.71 9.21 1.07
CA ARG A 100 -17.74 10.11 1.61
C ARG A 100 -17.24 11.55 1.62
N ASN A 101 -18.14 12.51 1.42
CA ASN A 101 -17.82 13.93 1.38
C ASN A 101 -17.28 14.50 2.70
N ASP A 102 -17.55 13.81 3.82
CA ASP A 102 -17.09 14.19 5.17
C ASP A 102 -15.70 13.61 5.52
N THR A 103 -15.09 12.87 4.60
CA THR A 103 -13.75 12.29 4.80
C THR A 103 -12.68 13.31 4.43
N ASP A 104 -11.82 13.65 5.38
CA ASP A 104 -10.65 14.48 5.12
C ASP A 104 -9.55 13.67 4.44
N MET A 105 -9.17 14.09 3.24
CA MET A 105 -8.11 13.47 2.43
C MET A 105 -6.86 14.35 2.34
N SER A 106 -6.80 15.47 3.08
CA SER A 106 -5.71 16.45 2.99
C SER A 106 -4.36 15.87 3.44
N THR A 107 -4.36 14.86 4.33
CA THR A 107 -3.15 14.21 4.86
C THR A 107 -2.79 12.92 4.12
N LEU A 108 -3.48 12.58 3.03
CA LEU A 108 -3.30 11.28 2.36
C LEU A 108 -1.86 11.00 1.96
N GLU A 109 -1.15 11.99 1.38
CA GLU A 109 0.24 11.81 0.97
C GLU A 109 1.16 11.56 2.16
N ASP A 110 1.03 12.35 3.22
CA ASP A 110 1.82 12.23 4.43
C ASP A 110 1.58 10.87 5.11
N ASP A 111 0.31 10.43 5.16
CA ASP A 111 -0.06 9.13 5.71
C ASP A 111 0.51 7.98 4.88
N LEU A 112 0.46 8.07 3.55
CA LEU A 112 1.07 7.06 2.67
C LEU A 112 2.58 6.98 2.88
N ARG A 113 3.29 8.11 2.95
CA ARG A 113 4.74 8.17 3.20
C ARG A 113 5.13 7.60 4.56
N LYS A 114 4.28 7.82 5.57
CA LYS A 114 4.49 7.30 6.92
C LYS A 114 4.38 5.78 7.00
N TRP A 115 3.45 5.20 6.28
CA TRP A 115 3.17 3.76 6.36
C TRP A 115 3.87 2.93 5.29
N ILE A 116 4.14 3.51 4.12
CA ILE A 116 4.83 2.84 3.00
C ILE A 116 6.27 3.33 2.95
N VAL A 117 7.12 2.74 3.78
CA VAL A 117 8.53 3.17 3.93
C VAL A 117 9.43 2.51 2.91
N LEU A 118 9.47 1.17 2.89
CA LEU A 118 10.30 0.36 1.99
C LEU A 118 9.43 -0.66 1.25
N PRO A 119 8.66 -0.22 0.25
CA PRO A 119 7.82 -1.16 -0.51
C PRO A 119 8.67 -2.06 -1.40
N GLU A 120 8.41 -3.36 -1.38
CA GLU A 120 9.07 -4.34 -2.28
C GLU A 120 8.76 -4.11 -3.76
N VAL A 121 7.60 -3.49 -4.04
CA VAL A 121 7.19 -3.10 -5.39
C VAL A 121 7.00 -1.58 -5.45
N PRO A 122 7.31 -0.92 -6.57
CA PRO A 122 7.13 0.52 -6.69
C PRO A 122 5.68 0.93 -6.43
N VAL A 123 5.48 1.92 -5.58
CA VAL A 123 4.19 2.54 -5.28
C VAL A 123 4.21 3.97 -5.79
N PHE A 124 3.17 4.33 -6.53
CA PHE A 124 3.01 5.66 -7.09
C PHE A 124 1.67 6.25 -6.68
N MET A 125 1.66 7.55 -6.47
CA MET A 125 0.48 8.35 -6.19
C MET A 125 0.31 9.42 -7.26
N THR A 126 -0.92 9.59 -7.71
CA THR A 126 -1.32 10.67 -8.62
C THR A 126 -2.56 11.34 -8.05
N ILE A 127 -2.55 12.66 -7.97
CA ILE A 127 -3.69 13.46 -7.51
C ILE A 127 -4.24 14.22 -8.72
N ASN A 128 -5.56 14.11 -8.98
CA ASN A 128 -6.28 14.80 -10.06
C ASN A 128 -5.64 14.61 -11.46
N GLU A 129 -5.07 13.41 -11.71
CA GLU A 129 -4.38 13.10 -12.98
C GLU A 129 -3.17 14.00 -13.28
N GLU A 130 -2.65 14.67 -12.28
CA GLU A 130 -1.43 15.47 -12.37
C GLU A 130 -0.16 14.60 -12.26
N ASN A 131 0.96 15.19 -11.89
CA ASN A 131 2.24 14.50 -11.82
C ASN A 131 2.19 13.29 -10.89
N GLU A 132 2.75 12.18 -11.37
CA GLU A 132 2.94 10.97 -10.61
C GLU A 132 4.09 11.14 -9.62
N THR A 133 3.83 10.86 -8.35
CA THR A 133 4.82 10.91 -7.27
C THR A 133 5.09 9.51 -6.74
N ARG A 134 6.35 9.11 -6.65
CA ARG A 134 6.73 7.85 -6.01
C ARG A 134 6.59 7.94 -4.50
N ILE A 135 5.99 6.91 -3.90
CA ILE A 135 5.84 6.75 -2.46
C ILE A 135 6.82 5.68 -1.96
N GLY A 136 7.43 5.96 -0.81
CA GLY A 136 8.46 5.12 -0.20
C GLY A 136 9.88 5.59 -0.54
N TYR A 137 10.85 4.90 0.03
CA TYR A 137 12.27 5.21 -0.04
C TYR A 137 13.04 4.01 -0.58
N ASP A 138 14.25 4.24 -1.10
CA ASP A 138 15.12 3.18 -1.59
C ASP A 138 15.97 2.56 -0.45
N SER A 139 16.10 3.26 0.66
CA SER A 139 16.79 2.75 1.85
C SER A 139 16.17 3.27 3.15
N ILE A 140 16.44 2.57 4.24
CA ILE A 140 16.04 3.00 5.59
C ILE A 140 16.78 4.29 6.00
N LYS A 141 17.99 4.48 5.46
CA LYS A 141 18.76 5.70 5.66
C LYS A 141 18.08 6.92 5.05
N GLU A 142 17.58 6.81 3.81
CA GLU A 142 16.82 7.88 3.15
C GLU A 142 15.55 8.22 3.91
N ALA A 143 14.83 7.19 4.36
CA ALA A 143 13.63 7.38 5.17
C ALA A 143 13.94 8.15 6.46
N LEU A 144 15.03 7.82 7.15
CA LEU A 144 15.46 8.53 8.35
C LEU A 144 15.86 9.97 8.07
N ILE A 145 16.58 10.23 6.97
CA ILE A 145 16.95 11.59 6.56
C ILE A 145 15.70 12.43 6.29
N SER A 146 14.74 11.90 5.54
CA SER A 146 13.46 12.58 5.30
C SER A 146 12.74 12.89 6.60
N TYR A 147 12.60 11.91 7.48
CA TYR A 147 11.98 12.10 8.79
C TYR A 147 12.65 13.18 9.64
N LEU A 148 13.98 13.25 9.65
CA LEU A 148 14.73 14.28 10.38
C LEU A 148 14.51 15.67 9.81
N ASN A 149 14.39 15.78 8.48
CA ASN A 149 14.10 17.04 7.80
C ASN A 149 12.66 17.51 8.08
N ASP A 150 11.69 16.62 7.93
CA ASP A 150 10.25 16.93 8.09
C ASP A 150 9.90 17.31 9.53
N THR A 151 10.59 16.71 10.51
CA THR A 151 10.39 17.03 11.93
C THR A 151 11.16 18.26 12.41
N GLY A 152 11.84 18.98 11.50
CA GLY A 152 12.63 20.16 11.84
C GLY A 152 13.86 19.89 12.72
N ARG A 153 14.23 18.62 12.90
CA ARG A 153 15.38 18.23 13.73
C ARG A 153 16.72 18.54 13.09
N ASN A 154 16.72 18.82 11.78
CA ASN A 154 17.89 19.27 11.03
C ASN A 154 18.01 20.80 10.94
N VAL A 155 17.17 21.55 11.67
CA VAL A 155 17.14 23.02 11.65
C VAL A 155 18.14 23.58 12.68
N ASP A 156 18.72 24.73 12.38
CA ASP A 156 19.60 25.53 13.24
C ASP A 156 21.01 24.95 13.49
N GLY A 157 21.69 24.48 12.43
CA GLY A 157 23.12 24.14 12.51
C GLY A 157 23.41 22.85 13.28
N GLN A 158 22.39 22.09 13.66
CA GLN A 158 22.53 20.75 14.23
C GLN A 158 22.62 19.74 13.09
N LYS A 159 23.85 19.37 12.73
CA LYS A 159 24.09 18.28 11.77
C LYS A 159 23.96 16.95 12.48
N TYR A 160 23.13 16.10 11.90
CA TYR A 160 23.13 14.67 12.17
C TYR A 160 23.91 13.97 11.08
N ASP A 161 24.83 13.09 11.47
CA ASP A 161 25.40 12.12 10.57
C ASP A 161 24.53 10.87 10.60
N VAL A 162 24.00 10.47 9.44
CA VAL A 162 23.11 9.33 9.33
C VAL A 162 23.83 8.14 8.77
N TYR A 163 23.78 7.04 9.49
CA TYR A 163 24.43 5.77 9.17
C TYR A 163 23.39 4.69 8.93
N GLU A 164 23.76 3.67 8.16
CA GLU A 164 22.97 2.46 7.94
C GLU A 164 23.91 1.26 8.10
N GLU A 165 23.48 0.27 8.87
CA GLU A 165 24.24 -0.96 9.10
C GLU A 165 23.32 -2.17 8.96
N THR A 166 23.85 -3.23 8.35
CA THR A 166 23.13 -4.49 8.16
C THR A 166 23.87 -5.61 8.85
N GLN A 167 23.17 -6.36 9.70
CA GLN A 167 23.66 -7.57 10.32
C GLN A 167 22.67 -8.72 10.11
N GLY A 168 23.08 -9.70 9.32
CA GLY A 168 22.17 -10.79 8.91
C GLY A 168 20.98 -10.25 8.12
N ASN A 169 19.77 -10.48 8.62
CA ASN A 169 18.52 -10.02 7.99
C ASN A 169 17.97 -8.72 8.61
N VAL A 170 18.74 -8.05 9.45
CA VAL A 170 18.31 -6.82 10.11
C VAL A 170 19.13 -5.66 9.60
N THR A 171 18.47 -4.64 9.08
CA THR A 171 19.06 -3.35 8.70
C THR A 171 18.54 -2.27 9.63
N VAL A 172 19.45 -1.46 10.17
CA VAL A 172 19.14 -0.36 11.07
C VAL A 172 19.76 0.92 10.53
N ALA A 173 18.97 1.99 10.48
CA ALA A 173 19.50 3.33 10.28
C ALA A 173 19.46 4.10 11.61
N TYR A 174 20.50 4.85 11.88
CA TYR A 174 20.61 5.68 13.08
C TYR A 174 21.28 7.02 12.78
N ALA A 175 20.94 8.01 13.59
CA ALA A 175 21.49 9.35 13.47
C ALA A 175 22.34 9.71 14.70
N VAL A 176 23.54 10.20 14.45
CA VAL A 176 24.47 10.66 15.49
C VAL A 176 24.51 12.19 15.47
N ARG A 177 24.22 12.81 16.61
CA ARG A 177 24.30 14.25 16.78
C ARG A 177 25.64 14.64 17.35
N HIS A 178 26.35 15.53 16.65
CA HIS A 178 27.56 16.15 17.19
C HIS A 178 27.21 17.34 18.06
N LEU A 179 27.41 17.21 19.37
CA LEU A 179 27.31 18.32 20.31
C LEU A 179 28.62 19.08 20.31
N ARG A 180 28.64 20.32 19.84
CA ARG A 180 29.75 21.21 20.12
C ARG A 180 29.57 21.75 21.54
N TYR A 181 30.39 21.28 22.46
CA TYR A 181 30.55 21.98 23.73
C TYR A 181 31.33 23.25 23.43
N LEU A 182 30.68 24.40 23.50
CA LEU A 182 31.38 25.65 23.62
C LEU A 182 32.03 25.65 25.03
N SER A 183 33.28 25.27 25.10
CA SER A 183 34.10 25.55 26.27
C SER A 183 34.60 26.99 26.12
N ASP A 184 33.75 27.93 26.50
CA ASP A 184 34.18 29.30 26.81
C ASP A 184 34.66 29.31 28.25
N TRP A 185 35.96 29.27 28.41
CA TRP A 185 36.70 29.76 29.57
C TRP A 185 37.66 30.85 29.12
#